data_528a98d7cee7c6f432e2e20b405cfc55
#
_entry.id   528a98d7cee7c6f432e2e20b405cfc55
#
_cell.length_a   1.000
_cell.length_b   1.000
_cell.length_c   1.000
_cell.angle_alpha   90.00
_cell.angle_beta   90.00
_cell.angle_gamma   90.00
#
_symmetry.space_group_name_H-M   'P 1'
#
loop_
_entity.id
_entity.type
_entity.pdbx_description
1 polymer ?
#
loop_
_entity_poly.entity_id
_entity_poly.type
_entity_poly.pdbx_seq_one_letter_code
_entity_poly.pdbx_strand_id
1 'polypeptide(L)'
;MTVGSTAVVFSCGHTDPEVSNERFDWLGELIYDVRPDYVIDLGDGADMRSLNSYDTRYPEAIVSQSYQDDIEHYNEAMSRLREKPSVRKYKRPFWVGFEGNHENRIKKAIALDPRLEGTKYGISFKHLQTDYYFDEYYEYENSAPSIFNKDGISYAPYISS
;
A
#
# COMPACT_ATOMS: atom_id res chain seq x y z
N MET A 1 -8.00 24.21 -25.11
CA MET A 1 -8.53 23.02 -24.39
C MET A 1 -7.42 22.54 -23.47
N THR A 2 -7.60 22.65 -22.18
CA THR A 2 -6.71 22.02 -21.20
C THR A 2 -6.89 20.51 -21.33
N VAL A 3 -5.86 19.81 -21.80
CA VAL A 3 -5.84 18.34 -21.78
C VAL A 3 -5.76 17.96 -20.30
N GLY A 4 -6.79 17.30 -19.78
CA GLY A 4 -6.79 16.79 -18.40
C GLY A 4 -5.72 15.72 -18.23
N SER A 5 -5.23 15.54 -17.01
CA SER A 5 -4.31 14.43 -16.67
C SER A 5 -5.06 13.09 -16.69
N THR A 6 -4.34 12.03 -17.05
CA THR A 6 -4.85 10.66 -16.96
C THR A 6 -4.33 9.97 -15.69
N ALA A 7 -5.17 9.17 -15.04
CA ALA A 7 -4.79 8.42 -13.86
C ALA A 7 -5.25 6.97 -13.94
N VAL A 8 -4.41 6.06 -13.45
CA VAL A 8 -4.82 4.71 -13.05
C VAL A 8 -4.97 4.72 -11.54
N VAL A 9 -6.16 4.33 -11.07
CA VAL A 9 -6.50 4.31 -9.64
C VAL A 9 -6.85 2.89 -9.25
N PHE A 10 -6.30 2.40 -8.17
CA PHE A 10 -6.58 1.08 -7.61
C PHE A 10 -6.57 1.12 -6.08
N SER A 11 -7.04 0.07 -5.45
CA SER A 11 -7.05 -0.10 -3.99
C SER A 11 -7.16 -1.57 -3.62
N CYS A 12 -7.04 -1.87 -2.34
CA CYS A 12 -7.33 -3.18 -1.77
C CYS A 12 -6.51 -4.29 -2.43
N GLY A 13 -5.21 -4.05 -2.59
CA GLY A 13 -4.26 -5.04 -3.10
C GLY A 13 -4.19 -6.29 -2.22
N HIS A 14 -4.31 -6.11 -0.91
CA HIS A 14 -4.32 -7.15 0.12
C HIS A 14 -3.29 -8.24 -0.16
N THR A 15 -2.00 -7.86 -0.07
CA THR A 15 -0.91 -8.82 -0.25
C THR A 15 -0.89 -9.78 0.93
N ASP A 16 -1.29 -11.02 0.67
CA ASP A 16 -1.30 -12.11 1.64
C ASP A 16 -0.24 -13.13 1.22
N PRO A 17 0.69 -13.56 2.11
CA PRO A 17 1.71 -14.56 1.80
C PRO A 17 1.18 -15.89 1.22
N GLU A 18 -0.09 -16.20 1.45
CA GLU A 18 -0.74 -17.40 0.90
C GLU A 18 -1.31 -17.18 -0.52
N VAL A 19 -1.25 -15.94 -1.07
CA VAL A 19 -1.85 -15.56 -2.36
C VAL A 19 -0.80 -15.04 -3.31
N SER A 20 -0.76 -15.56 -4.55
CA SER A 20 0.21 -15.12 -5.57
C SER A 20 0.11 -13.62 -5.88
N ASN A 21 1.27 -12.98 -6.05
CA ASN A 21 1.42 -11.59 -6.45
C ASN A 21 1.34 -11.34 -7.97
N GLU A 22 1.02 -12.35 -8.80
CA GLU A 22 0.93 -12.19 -10.27
C GLU A 22 -0.02 -11.08 -10.73
N ARG A 23 -1.07 -10.78 -9.95
CA ARG A 23 -1.99 -9.68 -10.24
C ARG A 23 -1.31 -8.31 -10.30
N PHE A 24 -0.19 -8.15 -9.60
CA PHE A 24 0.60 -6.92 -9.64
C PHE A 24 1.46 -6.81 -10.91
N ASP A 25 1.88 -7.94 -11.50
CA ASP A 25 2.51 -7.95 -12.82
C ASP A 25 1.51 -7.44 -13.88
N TRP A 26 0.27 -7.96 -13.85
CA TRP A 26 -0.79 -7.54 -14.78
C TRP A 26 -1.17 -6.07 -14.61
N LEU A 27 -1.24 -5.58 -13.38
CA LEU A 27 -1.47 -4.17 -13.11
C LEU A 27 -0.31 -3.29 -13.61
N GLY A 28 0.92 -3.76 -13.42
CA GLY A 28 2.12 -3.11 -13.96
C GLY A 28 2.12 -3.05 -15.49
N GLU A 29 1.68 -4.12 -16.17
CA GLU A 29 1.49 -4.14 -17.62
C GLU A 29 0.42 -3.15 -18.08
N LEU A 30 -0.72 -3.12 -17.40
CA LEU A 30 -1.79 -2.15 -17.69
C LEU A 30 -1.29 -0.70 -17.57
N ILE A 31 -0.57 -0.38 -16.48
CA ILE A 31 0.01 0.95 -16.27
C ILE A 31 0.99 1.29 -17.38
N TYR A 32 1.83 0.33 -17.79
CA TYR A 32 2.77 0.50 -18.89
C TYR A 32 2.07 0.78 -20.22
N ASP A 33 0.97 0.10 -20.52
CA ASP A 33 0.22 0.24 -21.77
C ASP A 33 -0.61 1.55 -21.79
N VAL A 34 -1.27 1.89 -20.70
CA VAL A 34 -2.10 3.09 -20.56
C VAL A 34 -1.26 4.36 -20.53
N ARG A 35 -0.04 4.32 -19.98
CA ARG A 35 0.85 5.46 -19.83
C ARG A 35 0.20 6.65 -19.12
N PRO A 36 -0.35 6.45 -17.93
CA PRO A 36 -1.02 7.52 -17.20
C PRO A 36 -0.02 8.58 -16.72
N ASP A 37 -0.52 9.78 -16.44
CA ASP A 37 0.26 10.82 -15.75
C ASP A 37 0.39 10.51 -14.26
N TYR A 38 -0.63 9.86 -13.67
CA TYR A 38 -0.69 9.49 -12.25
C TYR A 38 -1.05 8.02 -12.07
N VAL A 39 -0.41 7.40 -11.08
CA VAL A 39 -0.83 6.11 -10.53
C VAL A 39 -1.18 6.35 -9.07
N ILE A 40 -2.40 6.01 -8.67
CA ILE A 40 -2.93 6.32 -7.34
C ILE A 40 -3.36 5.02 -6.67
N ASP A 41 -2.67 4.66 -5.60
CA ASP A 41 -3.03 3.55 -4.70
C ASP A 41 -3.81 4.12 -3.52
N LEU A 42 -5.07 3.75 -3.40
CA LEU A 42 -5.96 4.22 -2.33
C LEU A 42 -5.78 3.44 -1.01
N GLY A 43 -4.73 2.64 -0.87
CA GLY A 43 -4.41 1.91 0.34
C GLY A 43 -4.98 0.49 0.41
N ASP A 44 -4.78 -0.14 1.55
CA ASP A 44 -5.02 -1.56 1.78
C ASP A 44 -4.22 -2.45 0.79
N GLY A 45 -3.02 -2.02 0.44
CA GLY A 45 -2.07 -2.79 -0.34
C GLY A 45 -1.50 -3.96 0.44
N ALA A 46 -0.99 -3.69 1.65
CA ALA A 46 -0.53 -4.72 2.58
C ALA A 46 -1.70 -5.26 3.41
N ASP A 47 -1.91 -6.58 3.44
CA ASP A 47 -2.99 -7.14 4.28
C ASP A 47 -2.66 -7.06 5.77
N MET A 48 -1.37 -7.18 6.15
CA MET A 48 -0.91 -7.16 7.54
C MET A 48 -1.71 -8.14 8.43
N ARG A 49 -1.87 -9.35 7.93
CA ARG A 49 -2.67 -10.41 8.56
C ARG A 49 -2.15 -10.78 9.94
N SER A 50 -0.83 -10.82 10.11
CA SER A 50 -0.17 -11.10 11.40
C SER A 50 -0.52 -10.12 12.52
N LEU A 51 -0.96 -8.91 12.17
CA LEU A 51 -1.36 -7.86 13.10
C LEU A 51 -2.88 -7.70 13.20
N ASN A 52 -3.65 -8.64 12.66
CA ASN A 52 -5.11 -8.60 12.70
C ASN A 52 -5.63 -8.94 14.09
N SER A 53 -6.23 -7.97 14.78
CA SER A 53 -6.81 -8.16 16.11
C SER A 53 -8.15 -8.91 16.11
N TYR A 54 -8.80 -9.06 14.96
CA TYR A 54 -10.09 -9.75 14.86
C TYR A 54 -9.95 -11.28 14.89
N ASP A 55 -8.81 -11.81 14.48
CA ASP A 55 -8.54 -13.25 14.42
C ASP A 55 -8.12 -13.85 15.77
N THR A 56 -8.05 -13.05 16.83
CA THR A 56 -7.75 -13.52 18.20
C THR A 56 -8.74 -14.59 18.72
N ARG A 57 -9.87 -14.77 18.03
CA ARG A 57 -10.84 -15.84 18.32
C ARG A 57 -10.38 -17.24 17.84
N TYR A 58 -9.39 -17.28 16.95
CA TYR A 58 -8.85 -18.51 16.37
C TYR A 58 -7.33 -18.51 16.49
N PRO A 59 -6.78 -18.82 17.70
CA PRO A 59 -5.34 -18.78 17.94
C PRO A 59 -4.52 -19.64 16.96
N GLU A 60 -5.11 -20.70 16.42
CA GLU A 60 -4.49 -21.60 15.45
C GLU A 60 -4.19 -20.90 14.11
N ALA A 61 -5.03 -19.94 13.72
CA ALA A 61 -4.82 -19.16 12.49
C ALA A 61 -3.72 -18.10 12.64
N ILE A 62 -3.40 -17.69 13.87
CA ILE A 62 -2.39 -16.67 14.15
C ILE A 62 -0.98 -17.29 14.25
N VAL A 63 -0.88 -18.54 14.67
CA VAL A 63 0.42 -19.22 14.93
C VAL A 63 1.29 -19.35 13.66
N SER A 64 0.68 -19.37 12.48
CA SER A 64 1.40 -19.47 11.21
C SER A 64 1.68 -18.10 10.54
N GLN A 65 1.24 -16.99 11.12
CA GLN A 65 1.37 -15.68 10.52
C GLN A 65 2.61 -14.95 11.03
N SER A 66 3.41 -14.44 10.12
CA SER A 66 4.64 -13.73 10.39
C SER A 66 4.56 -12.30 9.86
N TYR A 67 4.83 -11.33 10.73
CA TYR A 67 4.98 -9.94 10.31
C TYR A 67 6.04 -9.77 9.22
N GLN A 68 7.12 -10.52 9.30
CA GLN A 68 8.19 -10.48 8.31
C GLN A 68 7.68 -10.94 6.94
N ASP A 69 6.88 -12.01 6.90
CA ASP A 69 6.32 -12.52 5.65
C ASP A 69 5.31 -11.53 5.03
N ASP A 70 4.47 -10.88 5.86
CA ASP A 70 3.57 -9.82 5.39
C ASP A 70 4.36 -8.69 4.70
N ILE A 71 5.44 -8.22 5.32
CA ILE A 71 6.28 -7.14 4.80
C ILE A 71 7.02 -7.55 3.53
N GLU A 72 7.63 -8.75 3.51
CA GLU A 72 8.34 -9.25 2.33
C GLU A 72 7.40 -9.42 1.16
N HIS A 73 6.21 -9.96 1.39
CA HIS A 73 5.22 -10.18 0.35
C HIS A 73 4.67 -8.86 -0.22
N TYR A 74 4.41 -7.87 0.63
CA TYR A 74 4.04 -6.52 0.18
C TYR A 74 5.15 -5.88 -0.67
N ASN A 75 6.39 -5.90 -0.19
CA ASN A 75 7.51 -5.32 -0.93
C ASN A 75 7.77 -6.04 -2.27
N GLU A 76 7.58 -7.36 -2.32
CA GLU A 76 7.61 -8.12 -3.58
C GLU A 76 6.53 -7.62 -4.54
N ALA A 77 5.28 -7.50 -4.09
CA ALA A 77 4.15 -7.02 -4.90
C ALA A 77 4.42 -5.63 -5.48
N MET A 78 4.89 -4.70 -4.66
CA MET A 78 5.23 -3.34 -5.09
C MET A 78 6.39 -3.31 -6.08
N SER A 79 7.38 -4.18 -5.91
CA SER A 79 8.50 -4.32 -6.85
C SER A 79 8.00 -4.81 -8.21
N ARG A 80 7.18 -5.86 -8.24
CA ARG A 80 6.53 -6.39 -9.46
C ARG A 80 5.70 -5.33 -10.18
N LEU A 81 4.85 -4.63 -9.43
CA LEU A 81 4.00 -3.56 -9.95
C LEU A 81 4.79 -2.47 -10.68
N ARG A 82 5.99 -2.16 -10.18
CA ARG A 82 6.82 -1.08 -10.69
C ARG A 82 7.84 -1.49 -11.74
N GLU A 83 8.06 -2.77 -11.97
CA GLU A 83 9.10 -3.26 -12.87
C GLU A 83 8.95 -2.71 -14.28
N LYS A 84 7.80 -2.93 -14.93
CA LYS A 84 7.56 -2.47 -16.30
C LYS A 84 7.42 -0.95 -16.43
N PRO A 85 6.62 -0.27 -15.60
CA PRO A 85 6.52 1.19 -15.64
C PRO A 85 7.84 1.93 -15.41
N SER A 86 8.85 1.27 -14.85
CA SER A 86 10.18 1.85 -14.60
C SER A 86 11.14 1.81 -15.79
N VAL A 87 10.74 1.24 -16.94
CA VAL A 87 11.60 1.16 -18.14
C VAL A 87 11.92 2.54 -18.69
N ARG A 88 13.22 2.83 -18.91
CA ARG A 88 13.76 4.17 -19.27
C ARG A 88 13.13 4.88 -20.46
N LYS A 89 12.54 4.17 -21.40
CA LYS A 89 11.90 4.77 -22.59
C LYS A 89 10.48 5.31 -22.33
N TYR A 90 10.03 5.18 -21.11
CA TYR A 90 8.69 5.49 -20.67
C TYR A 90 8.71 6.75 -19.79
N LYS A 91 7.78 7.70 -20.02
CA LYS A 91 7.57 8.81 -19.09
C LYS A 91 7.01 8.21 -17.80
N ARG A 92 7.81 8.18 -16.75
CA ARG A 92 7.42 7.63 -15.45
C ARG A 92 6.18 8.37 -14.94
N PRO A 93 5.10 7.67 -14.56
CA PRO A 93 3.96 8.29 -13.91
C PRO A 93 4.35 8.83 -12.53
N PHE A 94 3.59 9.79 -12.04
CA PHE A 94 3.69 10.26 -10.66
C PHE A 94 2.89 9.31 -9.75
N TRP A 95 3.54 8.73 -8.75
CA TRP A 95 2.95 7.73 -7.87
C TRP A 95 2.48 8.37 -6.57
N VAL A 96 1.19 8.21 -6.28
CA VAL A 96 0.55 8.64 -5.03
C VAL A 96 0.05 7.43 -4.28
N GLY A 97 0.40 7.32 -3.01
CA GLY A 97 -0.08 6.25 -2.14
C GLY A 97 -0.83 6.80 -0.95
N PHE A 98 -1.72 5.99 -0.43
CA PHE A 98 -2.47 6.27 0.79
C PHE A 98 -2.31 5.14 1.80
N GLU A 99 -2.28 5.51 3.07
CA GLU A 99 -2.40 4.55 4.15
C GLU A 99 -3.84 4.05 4.21
N GLY A 100 -4.02 2.74 4.10
CA GLY A 100 -5.29 2.07 4.36
C GLY A 100 -5.43 1.65 5.82
N ASN A 101 -6.56 1.08 6.17
CA ASN A 101 -6.79 0.58 7.52
C ASN A 101 -5.96 -0.68 7.85
N HIS A 102 -5.48 -1.41 6.85
CA HIS A 102 -4.60 -2.56 7.02
C HIS A 102 -3.16 -2.15 7.34
N GLU A 103 -2.58 -1.20 6.61
CA GLU A 103 -1.27 -0.63 6.94
C GLU A 103 -1.27 0.02 8.33
N ASN A 104 -2.40 0.64 8.72
CA ASN A 104 -2.56 1.27 10.03
C ASN A 104 -2.51 0.25 11.19
N ARG A 105 -2.65 -1.06 10.94
CA ARG A 105 -2.47 -2.11 11.96
C ARG A 105 -1.10 -2.06 12.60
N ILE A 106 -0.06 -1.67 11.84
CA ILE A 106 1.31 -1.50 12.37
C ILE A 106 1.31 -0.43 13.47
N LYS A 107 0.77 0.75 13.19
CA LYS A 107 0.72 1.85 14.15
C LYS A 107 -0.15 1.51 15.36
N LYS A 108 -1.27 0.84 15.14
CA LYS A 108 -2.15 0.37 16.22
C LYS A 108 -1.45 -0.64 17.14
N ALA A 109 -0.71 -1.60 16.57
CA ALA A 109 0.04 -2.58 17.36
C ALA A 109 1.12 -1.90 18.22
N ILE A 110 1.88 -0.94 17.66
CA ILE A 110 2.87 -0.16 18.41
C ILE A 110 2.20 0.68 19.49
N ALA A 111 1.05 1.30 19.21
CA ALA A 111 0.31 2.10 20.20
C ALA A 111 -0.20 1.24 21.38
N LEU A 112 -0.55 -0.02 21.14
CA LEU A 112 -0.96 -0.97 22.19
C LEU A 112 0.23 -1.50 23.00
N ASP A 113 1.36 -1.74 22.35
CA ASP A 113 2.60 -2.17 23.01
C ASP A 113 3.82 -1.48 22.36
N PRO A 114 4.28 -0.35 22.91
CA PRO A 114 5.43 0.39 22.36
C PRO A 114 6.75 -0.39 22.35
N ARG A 115 6.85 -1.51 23.07
CA ARG A 115 8.04 -2.37 23.06
C ARG A 115 8.22 -3.11 21.75
N LEU A 116 7.16 -3.18 20.93
CA LEU A 116 7.20 -3.78 19.59
C LEU A 116 7.91 -2.89 18.57
N GLU A 117 8.04 -1.59 18.84
CA GLU A 117 8.61 -0.65 17.88
C GLU A 117 10.09 -0.89 17.65
N GLY A 118 10.48 -0.98 16.38
CA GLY A 118 11.90 -1.07 16.00
C GLY A 118 12.10 -1.37 14.51
N THR A 119 13.05 -0.65 13.91
CA THR A 119 13.37 -0.82 12.49
C THR A 119 14.29 -2.01 12.20
N LYS A 120 14.90 -2.61 13.23
CA LYS A 120 15.85 -3.72 13.07
C LYS A 120 15.31 -5.06 13.59
N TYR A 121 14.66 -5.04 14.74
CA TYR A 121 14.22 -6.26 15.44
C TYR A 121 12.77 -6.18 15.92
N GLY A 122 12.05 -5.14 15.52
CA GLY A 122 10.65 -4.91 15.87
C GLY A 122 9.78 -4.72 14.66
N ILE A 123 8.63 -4.09 14.86
CA ILE A 123 7.73 -3.67 13.79
C ILE A 123 7.87 -2.17 13.53
N SER A 124 7.73 -1.76 12.27
CA SER A 124 7.82 -0.35 11.90
C SER A 124 7.08 -0.08 10.60
N PHE A 125 6.38 1.05 10.52
CA PHE A 125 5.75 1.50 9.27
C PHE A 125 6.78 1.69 8.14
N LYS A 126 8.02 2.03 8.46
CA LYS A 126 9.13 2.17 7.50
C LYS A 126 9.47 0.88 6.74
N HIS A 127 9.07 -0.29 7.25
CA HIS A 127 9.28 -1.56 6.56
C HIS A 127 8.47 -1.67 5.27
N LEU A 128 7.37 -0.91 5.11
CA LEU A 128 6.61 -0.81 3.88
C LEU A 128 7.32 -0.03 2.77
N GLN A 129 8.44 0.63 3.07
CA GLN A 129 9.26 1.37 2.11
C GLN A 129 8.45 2.37 1.26
N THR A 130 7.47 3.04 1.86
CA THR A 130 6.57 3.95 1.15
C THR A 130 7.30 5.06 0.42
N ASP A 131 8.37 5.62 1.03
CA ASP A 131 9.22 6.65 0.42
C ASP A 131 9.98 6.15 -0.84
N TYR A 132 10.16 4.83 -0.98
CA TYR A 132 10.79 4.22 -2.16
C TYR A 132 9.77 3.99 -3.28
N TYR A 133 8.54 3.59 -2.93
CA TYR A 133 7.54 3.22 -3.91
C TYR A 133 6.70 4.39 -4.41
N PHE A 134 6.50 5.44 -3.62
CA PHE A 134 5.63 6.57 -3.95
C PHE A 134 6.42 7.88 -4.04
N ASP A 135 5.97 8.79 -4.90
CA ASP A 135 6.47 10.17 -4.96
C ASP A 135 5.82 11.01 -3.87
N GLU A 136 4.56 10.70 -3.53
CA GLU A 136 3.85 11.23 -2.37
C GLU A 136 3.09 10.10 -1.68
N TYR A 137 3.14 10.07 -0.34
CA TYR A 137 2.40 9.11 0.47
C TYR A 137 1.63 9.81 1.57
N TYR A 138 0.34 9.54 1.65
CA TYR A 138 -0.60 10.18 2.56
C TYR A 138 -0.95 9.24 3.70
N GLU A 139 -0.38 9.49 4.86
CA GLU A 139 -0.69 8.77 6.09
C GLU A 139 -1.98 9.29 6.73
N TYR A 140 -2.55 8.52 7.65
CA TYR A 140 -3.66 8.98 8.47
C TYR A 140 -3.23 10.16 9.37
N GLU A 141 -4.01 11.22 9.33
CA GLU A 141 -3.88 12.36 10.23
C GLU A 141 -4.93 12.25 11.34
N ASN A 142 -4.48 12.18 12.60
CA ASN A 142 -5.38 12.06 13.76
C ASN A 142 -6.42 10.91 13.62
N SER A 143 -6.00 9.78 13.11
CA SER A 143 -6.83 8.60 12.83
C SER A 143 -7.87 8.78 11.72
N ALA A 144 -7.77 9.83 10.91
CA ALA A 144 -8.61 10.09 9.75
C ALA A 144 -7.79 9.94 8.44
N PRO A 145 -8.40 9.48 7.35
CA PRO A 145 -7.74 9.39 6.05
C PRO A 145 -7.45 10.79 5.49
N SER A 146 -6.26 10.95 4.92
CA SER A 146 -5.88 12.16 4.19
C SER A 146 -6.51 12.20 2.80
N ILE A 147 -6.56 13.39 2.18
CA ILE A 147 -7.17 13.61 0.86
C ILE A 147 -6.14 14.22 -0.09
N PHE A 148 -5.99 13.63 -1.27
CA PHE A 148 -5.26 14.21 -2.40
C PHE A 148 -6.24 14.78 -3.42
N ASN A 149 -5.98 16.00 -3.89
CA ASN A 149 -6.82 16.66 -4.89
C ASN A 149 -6.04 16.88 -6.19
N LYS A 150 -6.59 16.41 -7.30
CA LYS A 150 -6.00 16.61 -8.62
C LYS A 150 -7.06 16.84 -9.69
N ASP A 151 -6.91 17.89 -10.46
CA ASP A 151 -7.79 18.26 -11.60
C ASP A 151 -9.29 18.30 -11.23
N GLY A 152 -9.62 18.72 -9.99
CA GLY A 152 -10.98 18.78 -9.47
C GLY A 152 -11.53 17.45 -8.94
N ILE A 153 -10.72 16.41 -8.89
CA ILE A 153 -11.06 15.10 -8.31
C ILE A 153 -10.37 14.97 -6.96
N SER A 154 -11.11 14.52 -5.95
CA SER A 154 -10.58 14.19 -4.63
C SER A 154 -10.40 12.69 -4.50
N TYR A 155 -9.25 12.26 -4.04
CA TYR A 155 -8.88 10.87 -3.81
C TYR A 155 -8.65 10.65 -2.33
N ALA A 156 -9.24 9.59 -1.78
CA ALA A 156 -9.07 9.17 -0.39
C ALA A 156 -9.26 7.65 -0.27
N PRO A 157 -8.65 7.00 0.74
CA PRO A 157 -8.79 5.54 0.94
C PRO A 157 -10.24 5.13 1.17
N TYR A 158 -10.97 5.90 1.96
CA TYR A 158 -12.42 5.78 2.15
C TYR A 158 -12.99 7.10 2.65
N ILE A 159 -14.28 7.29 2.44
CA ILE A 159 -15.03 8.43 3.00
C ILE A 159 -16.05 7.83 3.96
N SER A 160 -15.88 8.08 5.27
CA SER A 160 -16.92 7.77 6.25
C SER A 160 -18.03 8.80 6.15
N SER A 161 -19.23 8.35 5.90
CA SER A 161 -20.45 9.18 6.02
C SER A 161 -20.82 9.42 7.48
#